data_0b959fc64a4a268ae1f4210e04a43852
#
_entry.id   0b959fc64a4a268ae1f4210e04a43852
#
_cell.length_a   1.000
_cell.length_b   1.000
_cell.length_c   1.000
_cell.angle_alpha   90.00
_cell.angle_beta   90.00
_cell.angle_gamma   90.00
#
_symmetry.space_group_name_H-M   'P 1'
#
loop_
_entity.id
_entity.type
_entity.pdbx_description
1 polymer ?
#
loop_
_entity_poly.entity_id
_entity_poly.type
_entity_poly.pdbx_seq_one_letter_code
_entity_poly.pdbx_strand_id
1 'polypeptide(L)'
;MYDLKAQALIFKGYRKGKEGKKPADNNLYDYDEIKKCKCYGGQCQDGIIDVSFDDIDIFEQILNIMEDQNIATYALYSPHGGHTYWRYDKKLKDGHDIIVACGVKADIHSKGTYIPLKVDGKERDEVYQHGDITFIPELPVWLYPARTGLDLWQMKEGEGRNDSLSKHAFALGKIKLDENRIKEIFSLINKNILKDPVDENELGTILRPETFQKMSTSMFFDDNGRFMTNVFGRYMIQEQNTIYTNGQLCIYDTERGFYDPNMRLIKHTMIQLFENIPMNKRNEAYDYLTIEAPQKDQSSRRYILFKNGVYDLETKQLLPHSPEYVISNQIPWDYNPNAYSELVDKTLDKLACHDKEIRTLLEECIGYTFYRDSKLGKCFVFTGEKNNGKSTFIFMLNNLLGDDNYSSVDITNLARELDIASLANKLANIKDDIADNYMDGLNVSLFKQVATGNRCRGKFLYNDPFDFYPYATLIFSANSIPRIKDPTGAVTKRMVIIPFNAVFTSQDPDYDPFINEKLCQPECMEYLVKLGIDALINVIIRNGFSNCGAADKEMEIYKVGNDSVLSFILEYGAENIENQTVTSIYSAYELHCSNNGLKPTTQIMMSKKIKTALGYDVKRNRIGGKLYSIYVKE
;
A
#
# COMPACT_ATOMS: atom_id res chain seq x y z
N MET A 1 31.62 -14.59 49.85
CA MET A 1 31.14 -13.31 50.41
C MET A 1 30.05 -12.80 49.47
N TYR A 2 28.84 -12.63 49.96
CA TYR A 2 27.71 -12.18 49.10
C TYR A 2 28.04 -10.87 48.43
N ASP A 3 28.04 -10.83 47.10
CA ASP A 3 28.09 -9.57 46.37
C ASP A 3 26.68 -8.93 46.38
N LEU A 4 26.44 -8.10 47.41
CA LEU A 4 25.19 -7.36 47.55
C LEU A 4 24.92 -6.41 46.38
N LYS A 5 25.95 -6.00 45.62
CA LYS A 5 25.80 -5.14 44.46
C LYS A 5 25.20 -5.94 43.29
N ALA A 6 25.71 -7.15 43.02
CA ALA A 6 25.16 -8.04 41.99
C ALA A 6 23.73 -8.47 42.37
N GLN A 7 23.45 -8.79 43.64
CA GLN A 7 22.10 -9.13 44.09
C GLN A 7 21.12 -7.95 43.95
N ALA A 8 21.55 -6.70 44.15
CA ALA A 8 20.71 -5.53 43.94
C ALA A 8 20.32 -5.31 42.46
N LEU A 9 21.10 -5.84 41.52
CA LEU A 9 20.73 -5.82 40.08
C LEU A 9 19.66 -6.89 39.74
N ILE A 10 19.63 -8.00 40.50
CA ILE A 10 18.77 -9.14 40.27
C ILE A 10 17.43 -9.01 41.01
N PHE A 11 17.50 -8.66 42.31
CA PHE A 11 16.34 -8.67 43.19
C PHE A 11 15.87 -7.27 43.53
N LYS A 12 14.56 -7.05 43.45
CA LYS A 12 13.92 -5.78 43.91
C LYS A 12 13.68 -5.72 45.40
N GLY A 13 13.96 -6.81 46.10
CA GLY A 13 13.80 -6.96 47.54
C GLY A 13 13.75 -8.43 47.94
N TYR A 14 13.60 -8.66 49.25
CA TYR A 14 13.61 -10.00 49.84
C TYR A 14 12.27 -10.31 50.49
N ARG A 15 11.91 -11.61 50.56
CA ARG A 15 10.68 -12.12 51.21
C ARG A 15 11.06 -13.11 52.31
N LYS A 16 10.27 -13.14 53.37
CA LYS A 16 10.38 -14.22 54.37
C LYS A 16 9.95 -15.54 53.77
N GLY A 17 10.71 -16.61 54.02
CA GLY A 17 10.38 -17.97 53.66
C GLY A 17 9.58 -18.68 54.74
N LYS A 18 8.65 -19.52 54.35
CA LYS A 18 7.96 -20.48 55.19
C LYS A 18 8.51 -21.87 54.81
N GLU A 19 8.65 -22.76 55.78
CA GLU A 19 9.20 -24.14 55.62
C GLU A 19 9.49 -24.53 54.15
N GLY A 20 10.78 -24.68 53.79
CA GLY A 20 11.21 -24.99 52.45
C GLY A 20 11.24 -23.80 51.46
N LYS A 21 10.78 -24.00 50.24
CA LYS A 21 10.98 -23.10 49.08
C LYS A 21 9.85 -22.09 48.84
N LYS A 22 8.92 -21.88 49.80
CA LYS A 22 7.74 -21.02 49.59
C LYS A 22 7.85 -19.69 50.39
N PRO A 23 7.38 -18.56 49.83
CA PRO A 23 7.31 -17.32 50.60
C PRO A 23 6.25 -17.40 51.70
N ALA A 24 6.54 -16.77 52.85
CA ALA A 24 5.62 -16.71 53.98
C ALA A 24 4.54 -15.63 53.82
N ASP A 25 4.89 -14.54 53.13
CA ASP A 25 4.02 -13.39 52.87
C ASP A 25 4.38 -12.74 51.52
N ASN A 26 3.67 -11.69 51.18
CA ASN A 26 3.88 -10.91 49.97
C ASN A 26 4.68 -9.60 50.18
N ASN A 27 5.15 -9.36 51.39
CA ASN A 27 5.91 -8.15 51.73
C ASN A 27 7.35 -8.25 51.25
N LEU A 28 7.88 -7.14 50.79
CA LEU A 28 9.29 -6.99 50.46
C LEU A 28 10.01 -6.35 51.65
N TYR A 29 11.17 -6.89 51.97
CA TYR A 29 12.03 -6.45 53.04
C TYR A 29 13.41 -6.11 52.49
N ASP A 30 14.13 -5.23 53.19
CA ASP A 30 15.55 -4.98 52.95
C ASP A 30 16.40 -6.15 53.47
N TYR A 31 17.62 -6.30 52.93
CA TYR A 31 18.52 -7.38 53.33
C TYR A 31 18.82 -7.36 54.82
N ASP A 32 19.05 -6.19 55.42
CA ASP A 32 19.35 -6.03 56.84
C ASP A 32 18.21 -6.47 57.77
N GLU A 33 16.97 -6.34 57.32
CA GLU A 33 15.78 -6.80 58.05
C GLU A 33 15.59 -8.31 57.95
N ILE A 34 15.93 -8.92 56.78
CA ILE A 34 15.61 -10.30 56.49
C ILE A 34 16.72 -11.30 56.88
N LYS A 35 17.98 -10.88 56.91
CA LYS A 35 19.16 -11.75 57.16
C LYS A 35 19.10 -12.55 58.45
N LYS A 36 18.33 -12.13 59.44
CA LYS A 36 18.12 -12.81 60.74
C LYS A 36 17.05 -13.92 60.66
N CYS A 37 16.29 -14.01 59.58
CA CYS A 37 15.27 -15.03 59.43
C CYS A 37 15.90 -16.40 59.15
N LYS A 38 15.23 -17.49 59.59
CA LYS A 38 15.64 -18.89 59.28
C LYS A 38 15.54 -19.21 57.81
N CYS A 39 14.52 -18.61 57.13
CA CYS A 39 14.30 -18.82 55.69
C CYS A 39 14.00 -17.45 55.06
N TYR A 40 14.64 -17.15 53.96
CA TYR A 40 14.30 -16.00 53.09
C TYR A 40 14.74 -16.26 51.66
N GLY A 41 14.21 -15.48 50.74
CA GLY A 41 14.60 -15.49 49.34
C GLY A 41 14.46 -14.12 48.67
N GLY A 42 15.09 -13.97 47.54
CA GLY A 42 15.02 -12.77 46.71
C GLY A 42 13.83 -12.81 45.76
N GLN A 43 13.28 -11.67 45.45
CA GLN A 43 12.28 -11.48 44.41
C GLN A 43 12.91 -10.76 43.24
N CYS A 44 12.93 -11.39 42.04
CA CYS A 44 13.51 -10.79 40.85
C CYS A 44 12.86 -9.45 40.47
N GLN A 45 13.67 -8.56 39.95
CA GLN A 45 13.21 -7.31 39.35
C GLN A 45 12.33 -7.56 38.13
N ASP A 46 11.52 -6.58 37.78
CA ASP A 46 10.73 -6.63 36.52
C ASP A 46 11.70 -6.64 35.32
N GLY A 47 11.50 -7.55 34.38
CA GLY A 47 12.39 -7.75 33.23
C GLY A 47 13.58 -8.67 33.48
N ILE A 48 13.77 -9.16 34.70
CA ILE A 48 14.76 -10.19 35.05
C ILE A 48 14.04 -11.55 35.16
N ILE A 49 14.57 -12.55 34.47
CA ILE A 49 14.12 -13.94 34.53
C ILE A 49 15.18 -14.81 35.19
N ASP A 50 14.74 -15.85 35.87
CA ASP A 50 15.56 -16.93 36.38
C ASP A 50 15.46 -18.13 35.45
N VAL A 51 16.60 -18.63 34.99
CA VAL A 51 16.72 -19.91 34.29
C VAL A 51 17.51 -20.84 35.21
N SER A 52 16.84 -21.87 35.70
CA SER A 52 17.45 -22.80 36.68
C SER A 52 17.51 -24.22 36.10
N PHE A 53 18.50 -24.95 36.62
CA PHE A 53 18.80 -26.31 36.21
C PHE A 53 18.80 -27.18 37.44
N ASP A 54 18.01 -28.27 37.45
CA ASP A 54 17.87 -29.21 38.56
C ASP A 54 18.91 -30.37 38.49
N ASP A 55 19.88 -30.25 37.57
CA ASP A 55 20.99 -31.17 37.39
C ASP A 55 22.30 -30.40 37.47
N ILE A 56 23.21 -30.81 38.41
CA ILE A 56 24.46 -30.10 38.68
C ILE A 56 25.42 -30.18 37.49
N ASP A 57 25.46 -31.31 36.78
CA ASP A 57 26.37 -31.51 35.65
C ASP A 57 25.94 -30.63 34.48
N ILE A 58 24.61 -30.50 34.26
CA ILE A 58 24.05 -29.56 33.26
C ILE A 58 24.39 -28.12 33.67
N PHE A 59 24.16 -27.76 34.93
CA PHE A 59 24.42 -26.41 35.42
C PHE A 59 25.89 -26.00 35.26
N GLU A 60 26.84 -26.86 35.64
CA GLU A 60 28.28 -26.60 35.49
C GLU A 60 28.65 -26.50 33.99
N GLN A 61 28.07 -27.33 33.15
CA GLN A 61 28.30 -27.21 31.68
C GLN A 61 27.77 -25.91 31.11
N ILE A 62 26.64 -25.43 31.60
CA ILE A 62 26.10 -24.11 31.21
C ILE A 62 27.04 -22.97 31.65
N LEU A 63 27.59 -23.05 32.87
CA LEU A 63 28.58 -22.06 33.33
C LEU A 63 29.84 -22.07 32.44
N ASN A 64 30.35 -23.24 32.07
CA ASN A 64 31.49 -23.40 31.16
C ASN A 64 31.20 -22.75 29.77
N ILE A 65 29.98 -22.92 29.23
CA ILE A 65 29.57 -22.28 27.99
C ILE A 65 29.57 -20.75 28.11
N MET A 66 29.12 -20.24 29.26
CA MET A 66 29.11 -18.79 29.53
C MET A 66 30.54 -18.25 29.59
N GLU A 67 31.47 -18.94 30.27
CA GLU A 67 32.89 -18.59 30.27
C GLU A 67 33.51 -18.60 28.87
N ASP A 68 33.31 -19.68 28.12
CA ASP A 68 33.80 -19.80 26.74
C ASP A 68 33.33 -18.64 25.86
N GLN A 69 32.11 -18.15 26.06
CA GLN A 69 31.51 -17.02 25.35
C GLN A 69 31.82 -15.67 25.98
N ASN A 70 32.59 -15.63 27.06
CA ASN A 70 32.91 -14.42 27.83
C ASN A 70 31.67 -13.62 28.27
N ILE A 71 30.61 -14.32 28.69
CA ILE A 71 29.37 -13.72 29.18
C ILE A 71 29.54 -13.44 30.67
N ALA A 72 29.47 -12.16 31.07
CA ALA A 72 29.49 -11.78 32.49
C ALA A 72 28.27 -12.38 33.20
N THR A 73 28.51 -13.20 34.21
CA THR A 73 27.48 -14.04 34.83
C THR A 73 27.57 -14.01 36.35
N TYR A 74 26.40 -13.89 36.98
CA TYR A 74 26.20 -14.16 38.41
C TYR A 74 25.20 -15.31 38.52
N ALA A 75 25.62 -16.40 39.16
CA ALA A 75 24.80 -17.58 39.34
C ALA A 75 24.86 -18.09 40.78
N LEU A 76 23.80 -18.78 41.19
CA LEU A 76 23.69 -19.34 42.54
C LEU A 76 23.57 -20.86 42.45
N TYR A 77 24.46 -21.56 43.17
CA TYR A 77 24.33 -23.02 43.32
C TYR A 77 23.12 -23.39 44.19
N SER A 78 22.50 -24.45 43.85
CA SER A 78 21.49 -25.15 44.63
C SER A 78 21.98 -26.58 44.98
N PRO A 79 21.33 -27.31 45.91
CA PRO A 79 21.79 -28.67 46.29
C PRO A 79 21.85 -29.68 45.14
N HIS A 80 21.16 -29.41 44.04
CA HIS A 80 21.04 -30.35 42.89
C HIS A 80 21.34 -29.67 41.56
N GLY A 81 21.72 -28.39 41.52
CA GLY A 81 21.96 -27.63 40.30
C GLY A 81 22.18 -26.16 40.58
N GLY A 82 21.52 -25.25 39.86
CA GLY A 82 21.71 -23.82 40.12
C GLY A 82 20.79 -22.90 39.35
N HIS A 83 20.93 -21.60 39.60
CA HIS A 83 20.12 -20.53 39.08
C HIS A 83 20.99 -19.53 38.32
N THR A 84 20.57 -19.11 37.12
CA THR A 84 21.17 -18.07 36.29
C THR A 84 20.18 -16.95 36.03
N TYR A 85 20.63 -15.69 35.93
CA TYR A 85 19.76 -14.53 35.85
C TYR A 85 20.01 -13.74 34.58
N TRP A 86 18.89 -13.39 33.87
CA TRP A 86 18.94 -12.82 32.55
C TRP A 86 17.94 -11.70 32.40
N ARG A 87 18.27 -10.66 31.60
CA ARG A 87 17.32 -9.67 31.14
C ARG A 87 16.57 -10.20 29.91
N TYR A 88 15.25 -10.02 29.91
CA TYR A 88 14.41 -10.44 28.79
C TYR A 88 13.14 -9.59 28.69
N ASP A 89 12.96 -8.88 27.56
CA ASP A 89 11.87 -7.92 27.37
C ASP A 89 10.57 -8.54 26.87
N LYS A 90 10.61 -9.79 26.37
CA LYS A 90 9.42 -10.47 25.86
C LYS A 90 8.72 -11.26 26.98
N LYS A 91 7.38 -11.40 26.88
CA LYS A 91 6.61 -12.23 27.82
C LYS A 91 6.94 -13.72 27.61
N LEU A 92 7.73 -14.30 28.50
CA LEU A 92 7.87 -15.75 28.66
C LEU A 92 6.82 -16.26 29.63
N LYS A 93 6.31 -17.47 29.38
CA LYS A 93 5.51 -18.22 30.36
C LYS A 93 6.45 -18.99 31.25
N ASP A 94 6.19 -18.99 32.55
CA ASP A 94 6.83 -19.88 33.51
C ASP A 94 6.61 -21.33 33.10
N GLY A 95 7.60 -22.19 33.36
CA GLY A 95 7.50 -23.59 33.04
C GLY A 95 8.61 -24.39 33.65
N HIS A 96 8.33 -25.66 33.92
CA HIS A 96 9.26 -26.66 34.45
C HIS A 96 9.65 -27.63 33.34
N ASP A 97 10.85 -28.20 33.41
CA ASP A 97 11.38 -29.19 32.46
C ASP A 97 11.29 -28.74 30.98
N ILE A 98 11.47 -27.43 30.73
CA ILE A 98 11.43 -26.89 29.37
C ILE A 98 12.74 -27.21 28.66
N ILE A 99 12.67 -27.79 27.46
CA ILE A 99 13.85 -27.90 26.61
C ILE A 99 14.19 -26.52 26.06
N VAL A 100 15.39 -26.03 26.34
CA VAL A 100 15.93 -24.81 25.77
C VAL A 100 16.68 -25.06 24.46
N ALA A 101 16.98 -24.02 23.71
CA ALA A 101 17.52 -24.14 22.35
C ALA A 101 18.86 -24.90 22.29
N CYS A 102 19.66 -24.93 23.31
CA CYS A 102 20.85 -25.82 23.37
C CYS A 102 20.52 -27.28 23.70
N GLY A 103 19.26 -27.68 23.80
CA GLY A 103 18.86 -29.08 23.90
C GLY A 103 18.93 -29.67 25.29
N VAL A 104 18.93 -28.87 26.35
CA VAL A 104 18.89 -29.35 27.75
C VAL A 104 17.62 -28.90 28.44
N LYS A 105 17.27 -29.56 29.55
CA LYS A 105 16.14 -29.19 30.40
C LYS A 105 16.50 -28.02 31.30
N ALA A 106 15.59 -27.07 31.42
CA ALA A 106 15.67 -25.94 32.34
C ALA A 106 14.28 -25.57 32.88
N ASP A 107 14.24 -24.98 34.04
CA ASP A 107 13.07 -24.29 34.57
C ASP A 107 13.18 -22.80 34.29
N ILE A 108 12.13 -22.23 33.78
CA ILE A 108 12.08 -20.79 33.46
C ILE A 108 11.06 -20.12 34.37
N HIS A 109 11.53 -19.13 35.11
CA HIS A 109 10.71 -18.37 36.03
C HIS A 109 10.78 -16.90 35.67
N SER A 110 9.62 -16.31 35.43
CA SER A 110 9.48 -14.93 35.06
C SER A 110 9.03 -14.07 36.27
N LYS A 111 8.21 -13.08 36.02
CA LYS A 111 7.77 -12.07 36.93
C LYS A 111 7.20 -12.60 38.27
N GLY A 112 7.77 -12.18 39.38
CA GLY A 112 7.25 -12.47 40.71
C GLY A 112 7.82 -13.73 41.39
N THR A 113 8.82 -14.34 40.77
CA THR A 113 9.43 -15.57 41.30
C THR A 113 10.21 -15.31 42.57
N TYR A 114 10.01 -16.16 43.56
CA TYR A 114 10.72 -16.22 44.79
C TYR A 114 11.88 -17.23 44.70
N ILE A 115 13.09 -16.74 44.77
CA ILE A 115 14.31 -17.57 44.74
C ILE A 115 14.81 -17.75 46.18
N PRO A 116 14.77 -19.00 46.73
CA PRO A 116 15.24 -19.25 48.07
C PRO A 116 16.75 -18.97 48.20
N LEU A 117 17.15 -18.07 49.08
CA LEU A 117 18.55 -17.72 49.38
C LEU A 117 19.03 -18.28 50.71
N LYS A 118 18.11 -18.54 51.64
CA LYS A 118 18.38 -19.17 52.94
C LYS A 118 17.23 -20.12 53.26
N VAL A 119 17.58 -21.37 53.62
CA VAL A 119 16.61 -22.42 53.97
C VAL A 119 17.10 -23.08 55.25
N ASP A 120 16.23 -23.17 56.26
CA ASP A 120 16.50 -23.79 57.58
C ASP A 120 17.81 -23.31 58.25
N GLY A 121 18.11 -22.03 58.12
CA GLY A 121 19.28 -21.38 58.69
C GLY A 121 20.57 -21.53 57.86
N LYS A 122 20.56 -22.30 56.80
CA LYS A 122 21.68 -22.43 55.86
C LYS A 122 21.50 -21.50 54.70
N GLU A 123 22.47 -20.60 54.52
CA GLU A 123 22.50 -19.72 53.35
C GLU A 123 23.00 -20.45 52.11
N ARG A 124 22.50 -20.10 50.93
CA ARG A 124 23.09 -20.45 49.64
C ARG A 124 24.23 -19.49 49.40
N ASP A 125 25.41 -19.79 49.91
CA ASP A 125 26.61 -18.99 49.87
C ASP A 125 27.58 -19.37 48.75
N GLU A 126 27.29 -20.44 48.01
CA GLU A 126 28.06 -20.85 46.86
C GLU A 126 27.58 -20.07 45.63
N VAL A 127 28.38 -19.06 45.29
CA VAL A 127 28.14 -18.12 44.22
C VAL A 127 29.18 -18.34 43.13
N TYR A 128 28.72 -18.48 41.89
CA TYR A 128 29.60 -18.41 40.74
C TYR A 128 29.53 -17.01 40.13
N GLN A 129 30.68 -16.41 39.87
CA GLN A 129 30.77 -15.12 39.22
C GLN A 129 31.89 -15.13 38.20
N HIS A 130 31.55 -14.78 36.97
CA HIS A 130 32.50 -14.57 35.88
C HIS A 130 32.37 -13.13 35.37
N GLY A 131 33.50 -12.45 35.21
CA GLY A 131 33.55 -11.07 34.73
C GLY A 131 33.09 -10.03 35.78
N ASP A 132 33.08 -8.76 35.36
CA ASP A 132 32.58 -7.65 36.15
C ASP A 132 31.10 -7.40 35.90
N ILE A 133 30.27 -7.63 36.93
CA ILE A 133 28.81 -7.56 36.83
C ILE A 133 28.34 -6.16 37.17
N THR A 134 28.28 -5.32 36.14
CA THR A 134 27.73 -3.96 36.25
C THR A 134 26.27 -3.90 35.74
N PHE A 135 25.81 -4.92 35.03
CA PHE A 135 24.44 -5.09 34.53
C PHE A 135 24.11 -6.58 34.34
N ILE A 136 22.82 -6.93 34.31
CA ILE A 136 22.39 -8.30 34.01
C ILE A 136 22.33 -8.44 32.46
N PRO A 137 23.04 -9.44 31.90
CA PRO A 137 23.08 -9.66 30.44
C PRO A 137 21.71 -10.08 29.89
N GLU A 138 21.52 -9.91 28.58
CA GLU A 138 20.35 -10.43 27.89
C GLU A 138 20.39 -11.95 27.79
N LEU A 139 19.19 -12.58 27.81
CA LEU A 139 19.07 -14.03 27.64
C LEU A 139 19.69 -14.44 26.30
N PRO A 140 20.72 -15.29 26.27
CA PRO A 140 21.33 -15.74 25.03
C PRO A 140 20.37 -16.64 24.26
N VAL A 141 20.45 -16.60 22.92
CA VAL A 141 19.53 -17.31 22.03
C VAL A 141 19.52 -18.82 22.27
N TRP A 142 20.64 -19.39 22.65
CA TRP A 142 20.76 -20.82 22.95
C TRP A 142 20.06 -21.26 24.26
N LEU A 143 19.59 -20.32 25.10
CA LEU A 143 18.69 -20.58 26.24
C LEU A 143 17.21 -20.26 25.94
N TYR A 144 16.84 -19.91 24.71
CA TYR A 144 15.43 -19.70 24.38
C TYR A 144 14.63 -21.00 24.46
N PRO A 145 13.39 -20.97 24.97
CA PRO A 145 12.54 -22.16 25.02
C PRO A 145 12.28 -22.75 23.63
N ALA A 146 12.73 -23.95 23.38
CA ALA A 146 12.55 -24.63 22.10
C ALA A 146 11.23 -25.42 22.00
N ARG A 147 10.52 -25.63 23.11
CA ARG A 147 9.24 -26.37 23.19
C ARG A 147 9.27 -27.71 22.47
N THR A 148 10.35 -28.45 22.62
CA THR A 148 10.49 -29.81 22.12
C THR A 148 10.43 -30.80 23.30
N GLY A 149 10.09 -32.04 23.08
CA GLY A 149 10.19 -33.08 24.08
C GLY A 149 11.54 -33.82 24.06
N LEU A 150 12.54 -33.28 23.35
CA LEU A 150 13.81 -33.98 23.13
C LEU A 150 14.90 -33.36 24.00
N ASP A 151 15.41 -34.16 24.93
CA ASP A 151 16.58 -33.85 25.73
C ASP A 151 17.81 -34.41 25.01
N LEU A 152 18.78 -33.59 24.73
CA LEU A 152 20.01 -33.92 24.01
C LEU A 152 21.21 -34.14 24.96
N TRP A 153 20.99 -33.91 26.27
CA TRP A 153 22.05 -34.05 27.26
C TRP A 153 22.72 -35.42 27.25
N GLN A 154 24.04 -35.43 27.03
CA GLN A 154 24.88 -36.62 27.03
C GLN A 154 24.43 -37.75 26.07
N MET A 155 23.72 -37.42 24.98
CA MET A 155 23.35 -38.40 23.95
C MET A 155 24.57 -38.98 23.28
N LYS A 156 24.51 -40.33 23.03
CA LYS A 156 25.57 -41.11 22.38
C LYS A 156 25.19 -41.54 20.97
N GLU A 157 26.19 -41.93 20.22
CA GLU A 157 25.99 -42.63 18.96
C GLU A 157 25.17 -43.94 19.17
N GLY A 158 24.22 -44.20 18.26
CA GLY A 158 23.32 -45.37 18.37
C GLY A 158 22.06 -45.15 19.20
N GLU A 159 21.95 -44.07 19.98
CA GLU A 159 20.75 -43.72 20.77
C GLU A 159 19.72 -42.89 19.99
N GLY A 160 19.76 -42.86 18.66
CA GLY A 160 18.89 -42.02 17.83
C GLY A 160 19.32 -40.55 17.78
N ARG A 161 20.61 -40.25 18.05
CA ARG A 161 21.21 -38.93 18.10
C ARG A 161 20.88 -38.09 16.88
N ASN A 162 21.11 -38.60 15.65
CA ASN A 162 20.92 -37.83 14.42
C ASN A 162 19.44 -37.50 14.13
N ASP A 163 18.53 -38.43 14.47
CA ASP A 163 17.09 -38.22 14.38
C ASP A 163 16.63 -37.14 15.39
N SER A 164 17.15 -37.22 16.64
CA SER A 164 16.88 -36.23 17.67
C SER A 164 17.40 -34.85 17.31
N LEU A 165 18.63 -34.75 16.78
CA LEU A 165 19.19 -33.51 16.27
C LEU A 165 18.35 -32.94 15.12
N SER A 166 17.94 -33.76 14.15
CA SER A 166 17.06 -33.31 13.05
C SER A 166 15.73 -32.78 13.57
N LYS A 167 15.09 -33.48 14.51
CA LYS A 167 13.84 -33.01 15.14
C LYS A 167 14.05 -31.71 15.94
N HIS A 168 15.18 -31.62 16.63
CA HIS A 168 15.53 -30.42 17.37
C HIS A 168 15.75 -29.20 16.44
N ALA A 169 16.39 -29.39 15.28
CA ALA A 169 16.54 -28.36 14.28
C ALA A 169 15.17 -27.77 13.83
N PHE A 170 14.19 -28.66 13.54
CA PHE A 170 12.82 -28.24 13.24
C PHE A 170 12.14 -27.47 14.39
N ALA A 171 12.43 -27.85 15.64
CA ALA A 171 11.89 -27.10 16.79
C ALA A 171 12.46 -25.70 16.91
N LEU A 172 13.76 -25.52 16.60
CA LEU A 172 14.41 -24.21 16.54
C LEU A 172 13.83 -23.33 15.41
N GLY A 173 13.53 -23.93 14.24
CA GLY A 173 12.82 -23.24 13.17
C GLY A 173 11.45 -22.70 13.60
N LYS A 174 10.70 -23.43 14.43
CA LYS A 174 9.39 -22.99 14.95
C LYS A 174 9.48 -21.76 15.89
N ILE A 175 10.61 -21.48 16.49
CA ILE A 175 10.82 -20.27 17.31
C ILE A 175 11.44 -19.10 16.52
N LYS A 176 11.39 -19.18 15.19
CA LYS A 176 11.80 -18.14 14.25
C LYS A 176 13.28 -17.75 14.33
N LEU A 177 14.16 -18.70 14.61
CA LEU A 177 15.59 -18.50 14.49
C LEU A 177 16.02 -18.62 13.02
N ASP A 178 16.90 -17.72 12.60
CA ASP A 178 17.51 -17.77 11.28
C ASP A 178 18.55 -18.91 11.15
N GLU A 179 18.93 -19.22 9.93
CA GLU A 179 19.85 -20.30 9.60
C GLU A 179 21.19 -20.18 10.33
N ASN A 180 21.75 -18.97 10.41
CA ASN A 180 23.05 -18.75 11.04
C ASN A 180 22.98 -19.01 12.55
N ARG A 181 21.93 -18.52 13.21
CA ARG A 181 21.66 -18.76 14.63
C ARG A 181 21.47 -20.24 14.93
N ILE A 182 20.75 -20.96 14.08
CA ILE A 182 20.57 -22.41 14.24
C ILE A 182 21.91 -23.13 14.09
N LYS A 183 22.75 -22.78 13.11
CA LYS A 183 24.08 -23.35 12.94
C LYS A 183 24.99 -23.07 14.14
N GLU A 184 24.97 -21.87 14.69
CA GLU A 184 25.72 -21.52 15.91
C GLU A 184 25.28 -22.38 17.11
N ILE A 185 23.96 -22.53 17.32
CA ILE A 185 23.43 -23.38 18.41
C ILE A 185 23.82 -24.84 18.21
N PHE A 186 23.75 -25.36 16.99
CA PHE A 186 24.15 -26.76 16.72
C PHE A 186 25.64 -27.01 16.89
N SER A 187 26.48 -26.02 16.57
CA SER A 187 27.91 -26.08 16.89
C SER A 187 28.14 -26.13 18.40
N LEU A 188 27.39 -25.33 19.17
CA LEU A 188 27.42 -25.36 20.64
C LEU A 188 26.94 -26.72 21.21
N ILE A 189 25.81 -27.25 20.70
CA ILE A 189 25.28 -28.55 21.11
C ILE A 189 26.32 -29.62 20.84
N ASN A 190 26.91 -29.63 19.65
CA ASN A 190 27.87 -30.65 19.24
C ASN A 190 29.14 -30.63 20.13
N LYS A 191 29.61 -29.41 20.50
CA LYS A 191 30.82 -29.25 21.32
C LYS A 191 30.59 -29.55 22.80
N ASN A 192 29.41 -29.17 23.34
CA ASN A 192 29.24 -29.07 24.79
C ASN A 192 28.14 -29.94 25.40
N ILE A 193 27.17 -30.43 24.60
CA ILE A 193 25.97 -31.09 25.11
C ILE A 193 25.97 -32.57 24.82
N LEU A 194 26.38 -32.96 23.61
CA LEU A 194 26.46 -34.36 23.23
C LEU A 194 27.65 -35.04 23.90
N LYS A 195 27.49 -36.32 24.30
CA LYS A 195 28.60 -37.15 24.76
C LYS A 195 29.48 -37.58 23.60
N ASP A 196 28.86 -38.01 22.52
CA ASP A 196 29.54 -38.38 21.30
C ASP A 196 29.20 -37.34 20.19
N PRO A 197 30.06 -36.38 19.93
CA PRO A 197 29.82 -35.38 18.89
C PRO A 197 29.61 -35.99 17.50
N VAL A 198 28.85 -35.35 16.63
CA VAL A 198 28.72 -35.70 15.21
C VAL A 198 29.84 -35.06 14.41
N ASP A 199 30.26 -35.70 13.33
CA ASP A 199 31.27 -35.12 12.44
C ASP A 199 30.65 -34.00 11.57
N GLU A 200 31.52 -33.22 10.90
CA GLU A 200 31.08 -32.09 10.08
C GLU A 200 30.18 -32.51 8.91
N ASN A 201 30.37 -33.70 8.33
CA ASN A 201 29.55 -34.18 7.21
C ASN A 201 28.17 -34.60 7.70
N GLU A 202 28.08 -35.27 8.85
CA GLU A 202 26.80 -35.60 9.50
C GLU A 202 26.04 -34.32 9.88
N LEU A 203 26.72 -33.34 10.48
CA LEU A 203 26.13 -32.07 10.86
C LEU A 203 25.67 -31.32 9.61
N GLY A 204 26.46 -31.28 8.55
CA GLY A 204 26.11 -30.72 7.26
C GLY A 204 24.89 -31.39 6.61
N THR A 205 24.72 -32.71 6.82
CA THR A 205 23.54 -33.43 6.34
C THR A 205 22.29 -33.08 7.14
N ILE A 206 22.39 -32.89 8.45
CA ILE A 206 21.29 -32.45 9.31
C ILE A 206 20.86 -31.02 8.98
N LEU A 207 21.82 -30.12 8.78
CA LEU A 207 21.62 -28.68 8.54
C LEU A 207 21.77 -28.28 7.07
N ARG A 208 21.42 -29.16 6.14
CA ARG A 208 21.44 -28.86 4.71
C ARG A 208 20.39 -27.82 4.31
N PRO A 209 20.56 -27.09 3.19
CA PRO A 209 19.63 -26.06 2.75
C PRO A 209 18.17 -26.50 2.67
N GLU A 210 17.92 -27.76 2.21
CA GLU A 210 16.56 -28.31 2.11
C GLU A 210 15.90 -28.49 3.48
N THR A 211 16.70 -28.69 4.54
CA THR A 211 16.20 -28.75 5.91
C THR A 211 15.67 -27.39 6.35
N PHE A 212 16.42 -26.31 6.08
CA PHE A 212 15.98 -24.94 6.39
C PHE A 212 14.75 -24.53 5.57
N GLN A 213 14.69 -24.89 4.29
CA GLN A 213 13.50 -24.70 3.46
C GLN A 213 12.27 -25.43 4.04
N LYS A 214 12.43 -26.67 4.47
CA LYS A 214 11.35 -27.42 5.16
C LYS A 214 10.98 -26.81 6.51
N MET A 215 11.94 -26.27 7.26
CA MET A 215 11.69 -25.61 8.54
C MET A 215 10.84 -24.35 8.35
N SER A 216 11.16 -23.50 7.38
CA SER A 216 10.42 -22.27 7.11
C SER A 216 8.95 -22.53 6.80
N THR A 217 8.64 -23.69 6.21
CA THR A 217 7.27 -24.09 5.86
C THR A 217 6.59 -24.95 6.93
N SER A 218 7.34 -25.59 7.84
CA SER A 218 6.79 -26.50 8.86
C SER A 218 5.79 -25.82 9.80
N MET A 219 5.94 -24.52 10.03
CA MET A 219 5.03 -23.74 10.85
C MET A 219 3.60 -23.67 10.28
N PHE A 220 3.43 -23.96 9.01
CA PHE A 220 2.13 -23.97 8.33
C PHE A 220 1.41 -25.33 8.38
N PHE A 221 1.95 -26.30 9.09
CA PHE A 221 1.36 -27.64 9.25
C PHE A 221 1.08 -27.95 10.71
N ASP A 222 -0.02 -28.67 10.96
CA ASP A 222 -0.30 -29.26 12.28
C ASP A 222 0.56 -30.50 12.57
N ASP A 223 0.42 -31.06 13.77
CA ASP A 223 1.17 -32.25 14.19
C ASP A 223 0.84 -33.51 13.35
N ASN A 224 -0.28 -33.49 12.62
CA ASN A 224 -0.71 -34.54 11.70
C ASN A 224 -0.27 -34.28 10.24
N GLY A 225 0.51 -33.24 10.00
CA GLY A 225 0.96 -32.85 8.67
C GLY A 225 -0.11 -32.21 7.80
N ARG A 226 -1.20 -31.67 8.38
CA ARG A 226 -2.26 -30.96 7.64
C ARG A 226 -1.91 -29.50 7.52
N PHE A 227 -2.04 -28.94 6.32
CA PHE A 227 -1.81 -27.52 6.07
C PHE A 227 -2.85 -26.65 6.80
N MET A 228 -2.37 -25.70 7.59
CA MET A 228 -3.17 -24.78 8.38
C MET A 228 -3.37 -23.46 7.61
N THR A 229 -4.40 -23.37 6.78
CA THR A 229 -4.72 -22.21 5.96
C THR A 229 -4.80 -20.91 6.79
N ASN A 230 -5.38 -20.97 7.98
CA ASN A 230 -5.51 -19.81 8.88
C ASN A 230 -4.16 -19.32 9.43
N VAL A 231 -3.21 -20.21 9.69
CA VAL A 231 -1.86 -19.84 10.15
C VAL A 231 -1.10 -19.19 9.00
N PHE A 232 -1.15 -19.80 7.82
CA PHE A 232 -0.53 -19.26 6.61
C PHE A 232 -1.13 -17.91 6.22
N GLY A 233 -2.46 -17.78 6.27
CA GLY A 233 -3.14 -16.51 5.99
C GLY A 233 -2.74 -15.41 6.97
N ARG A 234 -2.67 -15.69 8.29
CA ARG A 234 -2.17 -14.72 9.28
C ARG A 234 -0.72 -14.32 9.04
N TYR A 235 0.11 -15.26 8.63
CA TYR A 235 1.49 -14.96 8.24
C TYR A 235 1.55 -13.98 7.06
N MET A 236 0.75 -14.23 6.03
CA MET A 236 0.62 -13.30 4.88
C MET A 236 0.19 -11.90 5.32
N ILE A 237 -0.77 -11.80 6.24
CA ILE A 237 -1.25 -10.53 6.78
C ILE A 237 -0.13 -9.79 7.54
N GLN A 238 0.57 -10.48 8.42
CA GLN A 238 1.52 -9.87 9.36
C GLN A 238 2.90 -9.61 8.76
N GLU A 239 3.45 -10.61 8.06
CA GLU A 239 4.82 -10.57 7.57
C GLU A 239 4.91 -10.09 6.12
N GLN A 240 3.84 -10.26 5.32
CA GLN A 240 3.77 -9.81 3.93
C GLN A 240 2.88 -8.58 3.76
N ASN A 241 2.46 -7.94 4.86
CA ASN A 241 1.62 -6.76 4.85
C ASN A 241 0.45 -6.85 3.86
N THR A 242 -0.33 -7.95 3.96
CA THR A 242 -1.52 -8.12 3.12
C THR A 242 -2.71 -7.41 3.75
N ILE A 243 -3.38 -6.57 2.99
CA ILE A 243 -4.51 -5.74 3.45
C ILE A 243 -5.67 -5.78 2.43
N TYR A 244 -6.83 -5.33 2.86
CA TYR A 244 -7.96 -5.07 1.97
C TYR A 244 -8.19 -3.55 1.90
N THR A 245 -8.11 -2.97 0.71
CA THR A 245 -8.29 -1.52 0.52
C THR A 245 -9.01 -1.21 -0.79
N ASN A 246 -9.86 -0.21 -0.80
CA ASN A 246 -10.65 0.24 -1.96
C ASN A 246 -11.30 -0.91 -2.76
N GLY A 247 -11.88 -1.89 -2.04
CA GLY A 247 -12.60 -3.02 -2.64
C GLY A 247 -11.71 -4.16 -3.15
N GLN A 248 -10.40 -4.16 -2.90
CA GLN A 248 -9.46 -5.17 -3.38
C GLN A 248 -8.50 -5.66 -2.31
N LEU A 249 -8.14 -6.95 -2.40
CA LEU A 249 -7.05 -7.54 -1.63
C LEU A 249 -5.73 -7.09 -2.25
N CYS A 250 -4.83 -6.54 -1.43
CA CYS A 250 -3.53 -6.02 -1.85
C CYS A 250 -2.41 -6.60 -0.98
N ILE A 251 -1.25 -6.78 -1.57
CA ILE A 251 -0.01 -7.14 -0.88
C ILE A 251 1.01 -6.01 -1.04
N TYR A 252 1.79 -5.74 0.00
CA TYR A 252 2.85 -4.75 -0.10
C TYR A 252 4.04 -5.31 -0.90
N ASP A 253 4.32 -4.69 -2.04
CA ASP A 253 5.50 -4.98 -2.84
C ASP A 253 6.68 -4.21 -2.24
N THR A 254 7.62 -4.93 -1.62
CA THR A 254 8.78 -4.33 -0.94
C THR A 254 9.81 -3.76 -1.93
N GLU A 255 9.85 -4.24 -3.16
CA GLU A 255 10.76 -3.73 -4.20
C GLU A 255 10.24 -2.42 -4.80
N ARG A 256 8.93 -2.37 -5.05
CA ARG A 256 8.28 -1.20 -5.65
C ARG A 256 7.72 -0.21 -4.62
N GLY A 257 7.53 -0.63 -3.37
CA GLY A 257 7.11 0.24 -2.26
C GLY A 257 5.62 0.58 -2.24
N PHE A 258 4.73 -0.21 -2.84
CA PHE A 258 3.29 0.04 -2.88
C PHE A 258 2.44 -1.20 -2.63
N TYR A 259 1.14 -1.01 -2.41
CA TYR A 259 0.18 -2.10 -2.26
C TYR A 259 -0.39 -2.52 -3.62
N ASP A 260 0.04 -3.67 -4.11
CA ASP A 260 -0.37 -4.21 -5.41
C ASP A 260 -1.61 -5.12 -5.27
N PRO A 261 -2.72 -4.83 -5.99
CA PRO A 261 -3.92 -5.66 -6.01
C PRO A 261 -3.81 -6.88 -6.92
N ASN A 262 -2.68 -7.10 -7.57
CA ASN A 262 -2.51 -8.16 -8.57
C ASN A 262 -2.58 -9.54 -7.92
N MET A 263 -3.66 -10.28 -8.19
CA MET A 263 -3.85 -11.66 -7.71
C MET A 263 -2.67 -12.57 -8.07
N ARG A 264 -2.05 -12.37 -9.24
CA ARG A 264 -0.90 -13.18 -9.67
C ARG A 264 0.29 -12.93 -8.74
N LEU A 265 0.56 -11.68 -8.35
CA LEU A 265 1.63 -11.36 -7.41
C LEU A 265 1.37 -11.97 -6.04
N ILE A 266 0.14 -11.82 -5.51
CA ILE A 266 -0.24 -12.41 -4.21
C ILE A 266 -0.01 -13.94 -4.23
N LYS A 267 -0.50 -14.62 -5.27
CA LYS A 267 -0.32 -16.07 -5.40
C LYS A 267 1.13 -16.47 -5.69
N HIS A 268 1.90 -15.62 -6.35
CA HIS A 268 3.33 -15.83 -6.56
C HIS A 268 4.11 -15.73 -5.25
N THR A 269 3.83 -14.73 -4.41
CA THR A 269 4.41 -14.61 -3.07
C THR A 269 4.10 -15.84 -2.22
N MET A 270 2.87 -16.39 -2.30
CA MET A 270 2.54 -17.66 -1.63
C MET A 270 3.43 -18.83 -2.09
N ILE A 271 3.76 -18.89 -3.38
CA ILE A 271 4.66 -19.91 -3.94
C ILE A 271 6.10 -19.65 -3.50
N GLN A 272 6.56 -18.40 -3.46
CA GLN A 272 7.90 -18.08 -2.96
C GLN A 272 8.08 -18.47 -1.49
N LEU A 273 7.05 -18.26 -0.66
CA LEU A 273 7.06 -18.67 0.75
C LEU A 273 6.95 -20.18 0.93
N PHE A 274 6.24 -20.85 0.05
CA PHE A 274 6.05 -22.29 0.06
C PHE A 274 5.96 -22.82 -1.37
N GLU A 275 7.09 -23.19 -1.96
CA GLU A 275 7.24 -23.59 -3.36
C GLU A 275 6.25 -24.68 -3.80
N ASN A 276 6.01 -25.67 -2.94
CA ASN A 276 5.14 -26.82 -3.21
C ASN A 276 3.70 -26.64 -2.67
N ILE A 277 3.25 -25.41 -2.44
CA ILE A 277 1.86 -25.18 -1.99
C ILE A 277 0.86 -25.67 -3.05
N PRO A 278 -0.02 -26.66 -2.74
CA PRO A 278 -1.00 -27.16 -3.69
C PRO A 278 -1.95 -26.04 -4.15
N MET A 279 -2.42 -26.11 -5.42
CA MET A 279 -3.28 -25.08 -6.00
C MET A 279 -4.57 -24.86 -5.19
N ASN A 280 -5.20 -25.94 -4.69
CA ASN A 280 -6.38 -25.83 -3.84
C ASN A 280 -6.09 -25.09 -2.53
N LYS A 281 -4.96 -25.39 -1.87
CA LYS A 281 -4.56 -24.72 -0.62
C LYS A 281 -4.19 -23.25 -0.84
N ARG A 282 -3.59 -22.92 -1.97
CA ARG A 282 -3.33 -21.55 -2.38
C ARG A 282 -4.61 -20.76 -2.62
N ASN A 283 -5.61 -21.39 -3.23
CA ASN A 283 -6.93 -20.76 -3.41
C ASN A 283 -7.66 -20.60 -2.07
N GLU A 284 -7.67 -21.61 -1.20
CA GLU A 284 -8.22 -21.51 0.16
C GLU A 284 -7.55 -20.39 0.97
N ALA A 285 -6.23 -20.23 0.85
CA ALA A 285 -5.50 -19.16 1.50
C ALA A 285 -5.87 -17.78 0.92
N TYR A 286 -6.04 -17.67 -0.39
CA TYR A 286 -6.48 -16.44 -1.03
C TYR A 286 -7.90 -16.06 -0.58
N ASP A 287 -8.83 -17.01 -0.54
CA ASP A 287 -10.20 -16.79 -0.05
C ASP A 287 -10.20 -16.39 1.44
N TYR A 288 -9.37 -17.05 2.25
CA TYR A 288 -9.18 -16.67 3.65
C TYR A 288 -8.71 -15.20 3.78
N LEU A 289 -7.74 -14.78 2.97
CA LEU A 289 -7.22 -13.41 2.97
C LEU A 289 -8.26 -12.38 2.53
N THR A 290 -9.15 -12.71 1.59
CA THR A 290 -10.21 -11.78 1.17
C THR A 290 -11.21 -11.48 2.29
N ILE A 291 -11.34 -12.38 3.28
CA ILE A 291 -12.25 -12.25 4.42
C ILE A 291 -11.53 -11.65 5.64
N GLU A 292 -10.32 -12.10 5.92
CA GLU A 292 -9.62 -11.84 7.20
C GLU A 292 -8.56 -10.73 7.11
N ALA A 293 -8.14 -10.31 5.90
CA ALA A 293 -7.17 -9.23 5.78
C ALA A 293 -7.75 -7.92 6.35
N PRO A 294 -6.97 -7.17 7.13
CA PRO A 294 -7.44 -5.95 7.76
C PRO A 294 -7.83 -4.92 6.69
N GLN A 295 -9.05 -4.38 6.82
CA GLN A 295 -9.50 -3.29 5.96
C GLN A 295 -8.79 -2.01 6.38
N LYS A 296 -8.10 -1.39 5.43
CA LYS A 296 -7.41 -0.11 5.62
C LYS A 296 -7.85 0.90 4.57
N ASP A 297 -8.07 2.13 5.01
CA ASP A 297 -8.29 3.24 4.10
C ASP A 297 -7.00 3.61 3.38
N GLN A 298 -7.13 4.11 2.16
CA GLN A 298 -5.97 4.65 1.45
C GLN A 298 -5.39 5.86 2.17
N SER A 299 -4.07 5.98 2.14
CA SER A 299 -3.37 7.14 2.68
C SER A 299 -3.81 8.43 2.00
N SER A 300 -3.69 9.53 2.73
CA SER A 300 -4.03 10.87 2.24
C SER A 300 -3.51 11.10 0.82
N ARG A 301 -4.34 11.74 0.00
CA ARG A 301 -4.01 12.16 -1.37
C ARG A 301 -2.81 13.12 -1.47
N ARG A 302 -2.35 13.69 -0.35
CA ARG A 302 -1.13 14.51 -0.31
C ARG A 302 0.13 13.70 -0.62
N TYR A 303 0.09 12.38 -0.45
CA TYR A 303 1.22 11.51 -0.72
C TYR A 303 1.15 10.97 -2.15
N ILE A 304 2.20 11.20 -2.93
CA ILE A 304 2.37 10.68 -4.28
C ILE A 304 3.56 9.74 -4.26
N LEU A 305 3.37 8.53 -4.77
CA LEU A 305 4.41 7.51 -4.76
C LEU A 305 5.16 7.50 -6.09
N PHE A 306 6.45 7.74 -6.03
CA PHE A 306 7.41 7.61 -7.12
C PHE A 306 8.31 6.38 -6.93
N LYS A 307 9.06 6.03 -7.95
CA LYS A 307 10.00 4.90 -7.90
C LYS A 307 11.04 5.05 -6.78
N ASN A 308 11.48 6.24 -6.47
CA ASN A 308 12.49 6.53 -5.45
C ASN A 308 11.93 6.99 -4.08
N GLY A 309 10.61 7.00 -3.87
CA GLY A 309 10.04 7.37 -2.57
C GLY A 309 8.63 7.93 -2.63
N VAL A 310 8.13 8.35 -1.48
CA VAL A 310 6.81 8.97 -1.28
C VAL A 310 6.98 10.48 -1.18
N TYR A 311 6.47 11.23 -2.15
CA TYR A 311 6.48 12.67 -2.12
C TYR A 311 5.29 13.21 -1.32
N ASP A 312 5.57 14.02 -0.33
CA ASP A 312 4.54 14.72 0.46
C ASP A 312 4.32 16.14 -0.08
N LEU A 313 3.15 16.39 -0.66
CA LEU A 313 2.78 17.69 -1.23
C LEU A 313 2.74 18.83 -0.20
N GLU A 314 2.55 18.53 1.09
CA GLU A 314 2.49 19.53 2.15
C GLU A 314 3.88 19.99 2.58
N THR A 315 4.77 19.02 2.87
CA THR A 315 6.15 19.31 3.30
C THR A 315 7.10 19.53 2.14
N LYS A 316 6.70 19.14 0.91
CA LYS A 316 7.51 19.14 -0.32
C LYS A 316 8.79 18.30 -0.19
N GLN A 317 8.72 17.22 0.57
CA GLN A 317 9.84 16.31 0.80
C GLN A 317 9.56 14.94 0.21
N LEU A 318 10.63 14.29 -0.25
CA LEU A 318 10.61 12.89 -0.64
C LEU A 318 10.96 12.03 0.58
N LEU A 319 10.04 11.16 0.98
CA LEU A 319 10.13 10.26 2.12
C LEU A 319 10.46 8.84 1.64
N PRO A 320 11.09 7.99 2.46
CA PRO A 320 11.34 6.60 2.08
C PRO A 320 10.04 5.80 1.93
N HIS A 321 10.10 4.72 1.15
CA HIS A 321 9.01 3.76 1.06
C HIS A 321 8.70 3.13 2.42
N SER A 322 7.43 2.94 2.74
CA SER A 322 6.99 2.28 3.97
C SER A 322 5.61 1.65 3.77
N PRO A 323 5.33 0.45 4.35
CA PRO A 323 4.01 -0.15 4.34
C PRO A 323 2.96 0.64 5.15
N GLU A 324 3.36 1.68 5.86
CA GLU A 324 2.44 2.61 6.51
C GLU A 324 1.69 3.49 5.50
N TYR A 325 2.29 3.72 4.33
CA TYR A 325 1.63 4.43 3.24
C TYR A 325 0.77 3.46 2.42
N VAL A 326 -0.53 3.43 2.69
CA VAL A 326 -1.48 2.62 1.92
C VAL A 326 -1.77 3.31 0.59
N ILE A 327 -0.93 3.03 -0.40
CA ILE A 327 -1.01 3.57 -1.76
C ILE A 327 -0.92 2.40 -2.75
N SER A 328 -1.83 2.36 -3.72
CA SER A 328 -1.91 1.30 -4.73
C SER A 328 -1.44 1.73 -6.13
N ASN A 329 -0.81 2.90 -6.22
CA ASN A 329 -0.31 3.46 -7.47
C ASN A 329 1.12 3.95 -7.29
N GLN A 330 2.02 3.58 -8.21
CA GLN A 330 3.38 4.11 -8.24
C GLN A 330 3.66 4.68 -9.62
N ILE A 331 4.08 5.93 -9.69
CA ILE A 331 4.66 6.51 -10.91
C ILE A 331 6.04 5.84 -11.11
N PRO A 332 6.30 5.17 -12.25
CA PRO A 332 7.48 4.32 -12.41
C PRO A 332 8.79 5.09 -12.67
N TRP A 333 8.82 6.36 -12.32
CA TRP A 333 9.94 7.28 -12.52
C TRP A 333 10.37 7.91 -11.20
N ASP A 334 11.62 8.35 -11.14
CA ASP A 334 12.16 9.05 -9.98
C ASP A 334 11.66 10.49 -9.92
N TYR A 335 11.34 10.97 -8.73
CA TYR A 335 11.20 12.41 -8.51
C TYR A 335 12.59 13.02 -8.33
N ASN A 336 12.96 13.93 -9.23
CA ASN A 336 14.21 14.66 -9.21
C ASN A 336 13.91 16.18 -9.31
N PRO A 337 14.11 16.96 -8.25
CA PRO A 337 13.82 18.40 -8.26
C PRO A 337 14.71 19.19 -9.22
N ASN A 338 15.82 18.62 -9.67
CA ASN A 338 16.75 19.27 -10.61
C ASN A 338 16.63 18.72 -12.04
N ALA A 339 15.64 17.85 -12.32
CA ALA A 339 15.43 17.32 -13.65
C ALA A 339 15.15 18.44 -14.65
N TYR A 340 15.73 18.34 -15.83
CA TYR A 340 15.49 19.21 -16.99
C TYR A 340 15.72 18.45 -18.28
N SER A 341 14.85 18.65 -19.27
CA SER A 341 14.99 18.11 -20.62
C SER A 341 14.58 19.17 -21.64
N GLU A 342 15.54 19.63 -22.42
CA GLU A 342 15.29 20.59 -23.49
C GLU A 342 14.31 20.04 -24.54
N LEU A 343 14.39 18.71 -24.80
CA LEU A 343 13.48 18.04 -25.74
C LEU A 343 12.02 18.13 -25.30
N VAL A 344 11.75 17.83 -24.02
CA VAL A 344 10.40 17.93 -23.45
C VAL A 344 9.93 19.38 -23.49
N ASP A 345 10.78 20.30 -23.12
CA ASP A 345 10.44 21.73 -23.05
C ASP A 345 10.03 22.27 -24.41
N LYS A 346 10.85 22.02 -25.45
CA LYS A 346 10.54 22.36 -26.84
C LYS A 346 9.28 21.65 -27.36
N THR A 347 9.09 20.39 -27.01
CA THR A 347 7.93 19.62 -27.45
C THR A 347 6.65 20.20 -26.87
N LEU A 348 6.60 20.47 -25.57
CA LEU A 348 5.42 21.07 -24.93
C LEU A 348 5.14 22.48 -25.45
N ASP A 349 6.17 23.30 -25.69
CA ASP A 349 6.01 24.63 -26.29
C ASP A 349 5.45 24.57 -27.71
N LYS A 350 5.92 23.64 -28.53
CA LYS A 350 5.39 23.43 -29.89
C LYS A 350 3.95 22.93 -29.87
N LEU A 351 3.62 21.97 -28.98
CA LEU A 351 2.25 21.49 -28.79
C LEU A 351 1.30 22.62 -28.37
N ALA A 352 1.77 23.54 -27.55
CA ALA A 352 1.03 24.71 -27.10
C ALA A 352 1.00 25.85 -28.14
N CYS A 353 1.62 25.70 -29.31
CA CYS A 353 1.81 26.79 -30.28
C CYS A 353 2.45 28.04 -29.67
N HIS A 354 3.36 27.89 -28.71
CA HIS A 354 4.01 28.93 -27.92
C HIS A 354 3.05 29.77 -27.06
N ASP A 355 1.81 29.32 -26.87
CA ASP A 355 0.85 29.92 -25.95
C ASP A 355 1.12 29.45 -24.52
N LYS A 356 1.46 30.38 -23.64
CA LYS A 356 1.80 30.10 -22.25
C LYS A 356 0.61 29.55 -21.43
N GLU A 357 -0.61 29.99 -21.76
CA GLU A 357 -1.81 29.52 -21.05
C GLU A 357 -2.11 28.07 -21.40
N ILE A 358 -2.01 27.69 -22.69
CA ILE A 358 -2.15 26.31 -23.14
C ILE A 358 -1.02 25.46 -22.53
N ARG A 359 0.24 25.92 -22.56
CA ARG A 359 1.38 25.24 -21.97
C ARG A 359 1.13 24.94 -20.49
N THR A 360 0.66 25.92 -19.74
CA THR A 360 0.33 25.77 -18.31
C THR A 360 -0.76 24.71 -18.10
N LEU A 361 -1.82 24.73 -18.93
CA LEU A 361 -2.87 23.69 -18.83
C LEU A 361 -2.38 22.29 -19.15
N LEU A 362 -1.43 22.12 -20.08
CA LEU A 362 -0.80 20.82 -20.36
C LEU A 362 -0.02 20.32 -19.14
N GLU A 363 0.76 21.18 -18.51
CA GLU A 363 1.50 20.84 -17.28
C GLU A 363 0.56 20.54 -16.11
N GLU A 364 -0.52 21.30 -15.95
CA GLU A 364 -1.55 21.05 -14.95
C GLU A 364 -2.30 19.74 -15.21
N CYS A 365 -2.54 19.39 -16.47
CA CYS A 365 -3.10 18.09 -16.84
C CYS A 365 -2.17 16.96 -16.43
N ILE A 366 -0.86 17.06 -16.72
CA ILE A 366 0.16 16.10 -16.27
C ILE A 366 0.10 15.95 -14.74
N GLY A 367 0.21 17.05 -14.01
CA GLY A 367 0.24 17.03 -12.55
C GLY A 367 -1.03 16.47 -11.92
N TYR A 368 -2.19 16.80 -12.49
CA TYR A 368 -3.47 16.35 -11.95
C TYR A 368 -3.66 14.82 -12.09
N THR A 369 -2.99 14.18 -13.06
CA THR A 369 -2.98 12.71 -13.16
C THR A 369 -2.27 12.01 -11.99
N PHE A 370 -1.39 12.70 -11.25
CA PHE A 370 -0.75 12.13 -10.06
C PHE A 370 -1.64 12.18 -8.82
N TYR A 371 -2.68 13.02 -8.86
CA TYR A 371 -3.49 13.34 -7.70
C TYR A 371 -4.67 12.39 -7.55
N ARG A 372 -4.64 11.58 -6.49
CA ARG A 372 -5.69 10.60 -6.20
C ARG A 372 -6.97 11.23 -5.65
N ASP A 373 -7.49 12.26 -6.38
CA ASP A 373 -8.72 12.97 -6.00
C ASP A 373 -9.42 13.55 -7.24
N SER A 374 -10.73 13.44 -7.26
CA SER A 374 -11.59 14.03 -8.29
C SER A 374 -12.36 15.26 -7.80
N LYS A 375 -11.87 15.92 -6.72
CA LYS A 375 -12.59 17.05 -6.06
C LYS A 375 -12.89 18.21 -7.00
N LEU A 376 -12.01 18.49 -7.95
CA LEU A 376 -12.25 19.57 -8.94
C LEU A 376 -13.35 19.20 -9.93
N GLY A 377 -13.71 17.93 -10.05
CA GLY A 377 -14.79 17.44 -10.90
C GLY A 377 -14.57 17.73 -12.38
N LYS A 378 -13.33 17.72 -12.86
CA LYS A 378 -12.96 18.06 -14.23
C LYS A 378 -12.48 16.87 -15.03
N CYS A 379 -12.67 16.95 -16.33
CA CYS A 379 -12.05 16.07 -17.32
C CYS A 379 -11.40 16.90 -18.43
N PHE A 380 -10.36 16.37 -19.04
CA PHE A 380 -9.68 17.02 -20.16
C PHE A 380 -10.14 16.44 -21.49
N VAL A 381 -10.35 17.30 -22.47
CA VAL A 381 -10.68 16.90 -23.83
C VAL A 381 -9.72 17.62 -24.78
N PHE A 382 -8.88 16.83 -25.46
CA PHE A 382 -7.94 17.35 -26.44
C PHE A 382 -8.62 17.39 -27.81
N THR A 383 -8.70 18.56 -28.42
CA THR A 383 -9.33 18.76 -29.72
C THR A 383 -8.30 19.22 -30.75
N GLY A 384 -8.55 18.93 -32.01
CA GLY A 384 -7.73 19.37 -33.13
C GLY A 384 -7.72 18.38 -34.26
N GLU A 385 -7.18 18.77 -35.42
CA GLU A 385 -7.10 17.96 -36.63
C GLU A 385 -6.03 16.86 -36.53
N LYS A 386 -5.81 16.13 -37.61
CA LYS A 386 -4.75 15.13 -37.71
C LYS A 386 -3.36 15.80 -37.68
N ASN A 387 -2.37 15.08 -37.17
CA ASN A 387 -0.96 15.49 -37.12
C ASN A 387 -0.69 16.77 -36.30
N ASN A 388 -1.44 17.02 -35.24
CA ASN A 388 -1.23 18.16 -34.36
C ASN A 388 -0.71 17.80 -32.95
N GLY A 389 -0.19 16.58 -32.81
CA GLY A 389 0.56 16.15 -31.62
C GLY A 389 -0.28 15.62 -30.44
N LYS A 390 -1.63 15.49 -30.57
CA LYS A 390 -2.48 14.89 -29.53
C LYS A 390 -1.97 13.53 -29.09
N SER A 391 -1.76 12.62 -30.05
CA SER A 391 -1.32 11.25 -29.75
C SER A 391 0.10 11.20 -29.20
N THR A 392 0.98 12.15 -29.55
CA THR A 392 2.31 12.29 -28.92
C THR A 392 2.19 12.66 -27.46
N PHE A 393 1.34 13.65 -27.12
CA PHE A 393 1.11 14.04 -25.74
C PHE A 393 0.48 12.90 -24.91
N ILE A 394 -0.50 12.19 -25.48
CA ILE A 394 -1.10 11.00 -24.86
C ILE A 394 -0.04 9.91 -24.64
N PHE A 395 0.84 9.69 -25.61
CA PHE A 395 1.94 8.74 -25.48
C PHE A 395 2.89 9.12 -24.35
N MET A 396 3.23 10.41 -24.20
CA MET A 396 4.01 10.91 -23.07
C MET A 396 3.30 10.62 -21.73
N LEU A 397 2.00 10.88 -21.63
CA LEU A 397 1.20 10.62 -20.43
C LEU A 397 1.14 9.12 -20.09
N ASN A 398 0.92 8.27 -21.08
CA ASN A 398 0.87 6.81 -20.89
C ASN A 398 2.19 6.28 -20.34
N ASN A 399 3.32 6.69 -20.92
CA ASN A 399 4.65 6.28 -20.44
C ASN A 399 4.98 6.88 -19.07
N LEU A 400 4.56 8.11 -18.81
CA LEU A 400 4.76 8.76 -17.53
C LEU A 400 4.03 8.03 -16.40
N LEU A 401 2.80 7.63 -16.64
CA LEU A 401 2.00 6.90 -15.65
C LEU A 401 2.40 5.42 -15.54
N GLY A 402 2.79 4.79 -16.65
CA GLY A 402 2.98 3.35 -16.76
C GLY A 402 1.64 2.58 -16.87
N ASP A 403 1.68 1.42 -17.49
CA ASP A 403 0.48 0.64 -17.89
C ASP A 403 -0.43 0.26 -16.70
N ASP A 404 0.13 0.11 -15.51
CA ASP A 404 -0.63 -0.26 -14.31
C ASP A 404 -1.51 0.88 -13.78
N ASN A 405 -1.25 2.15 -14.16
CA ASN A 405 -1.87 3.32 -13.53
C ASN A 405 -2.95 3.99 -14.38
N TYR A 406 -3.16 3.57 -15.61
CA TYR A 406 -4.25 4.12 -16.41
C TYR A 406 -5.15 3.04 -17.00
N SER A 407 -6.36 3.45 -17.38
CA SER A 407 -7.33 2.67 -18.16
C SER A 407 -7.63 3.40 -19.46
N SER A 408 -8.29 2.72 -20.41
CA SER A 408 -8.64 3.30 -21.72
C SER A 408 -10.10 3.03 -22.09
N VAL A 409 -11.00 3.42 -21.18
CA VAL A 409 -12.44 3.25 -21.34
C VAL A 409 -13.01 4.40 -22.17
N ASP A 410 -13.80 4.07 -23.19
CA ASP A 410 -14.52 5.06 -23.98
C ASP A 410 -15.61 5.73 -23.12
N ILE A 411 -15.83 7.03 -23.33
CA ILE A 411 -16.83 7.82 -22.61
C ILE A 411 -18.24 7.23 -22.72
N THR A 412 -18.55 6.56 -23.85
CA THR A 412 -19.85 5.94 -24.11
C THR A 412 -20.02 4.58 -23.43
N ASN A 413 -18.95 3.98 -22.93
CA ASN A 413 -18.94 2.67 -22.30
C ASN A 413 -18.92 2.72 -20.77
N LEU A 414 -18.83 3.89 -20.16
CA LEU A 414 -18.80 4.05 -18.69
C LEU A 414 -20.01 3.42 -17.98
N ALA A 415 -21.14 3.21 -18.70
CA ALA A 415 -22.32 2.55 -18.15
C ALA A 415 -22.19 1.04 -17.98
N ARG A 416 -21.15 0.41 -18.50
CA ARG A 416 -20.93 -1.03 -18.37
C ARG A 416 -20.17 -1.34 -17.10
N GLU A 417 -20.71 -2.23 -16.24
CA GLU A 417 -20.09 -2.59 -14.96
C GLU A 417 -18.66 -3.14 -15.09
N LEU A 418 -18.36 -3.84 -16.21
CA LEU A 418 -17.02 -4.36 -16.49
C LEU A 418 -16.04 -3.24 -16.86
N ASP A 419 -16.50 -2.27 -17.66
CA ASP A 419 -15.65 -1.17 -18.12
C ASP A 419 -15.35 -0.19 -16.98
N ILE A 420 -16.38 0.19 -16.20
CA ILE A 420 -16.20 1.09 -15.06
C ILE A 420 -15.33 0.46 -13.96
N ALA A 421 -15.34 -0.87 -13.79
CA ALA A 421 -14.48 -1.58 -12.86
C ALA A 421 -12.99 -1.37 -13.18
N SER A 422 -12.64 -1.19 -14.45
CA SER A 422 -11.25 -0.97 -14.87
C SER A 422 -10.67 0.39 -14.41
N LEU A 423 -11.53 1.32 -13.94
CA LEU A 423 -11.08 2.59 -13.34
C LEU A 423 -10.69 2.43 -11.86
N ALA A 424 -10.98 1.29 -11.24
CA ALA A 424 -10.63 1.09 -9.84
C ALA A 424 -9.11 1.12 -9.66
N ASN A 425 -8.64 1.92 -8.72
CA ASN A 425 -7.22 2.13 -8.44
C ASN A 425 -6.38 2.62 -9.64
N LYS A 426 -7.00 3.37 -10.57
CA LYS A 426 -6.28 4.02 -11.67
C LYS A 426 -6.13 5.51 -11.43
N LEU A 427 -4.98 6.07 -11.82
CA LEU A 427 -4.68 7.50 -11.74
C LEU A 427 -5.32 8.28 -12.88
N ALA A 428 -5.45 7.66 -14.04
CA ALA A 428 -6.10 8.27 -15.19
C ALA A 428 -6.92 7.26 -16.00
N ASN A 429 -7.90 7.78 -16.74
CA ASN A 429 -8.51 7.10 -17.87
C ASN A 429 -8.17 7.89 -19.12
N ILE A 430 -7.36 7.31 -20.00
CA ILE A 430 -6.84 7.99 -21.20
C ILE A 430 -7.35 7.24 -22.43
N LYS A 431 -8.23 7.90 -23.19
CA LYS A 431 -8.78 7.34 -24.41
C LYS A 431 -8.49 8.26 -25.60
N ASP A 432 -7.62 7.79 -26.49
CA ASP A 432 -7.35 8.47 -27.76
C ASP A 432 -8.46 8.17 -28.76
N ASP A 433 -8.75 9.14 -29.60
CA ASP A 433 -9.68 9.07 -30.75
C ASP A 433 -11.08 8.53 -30.37
N ILE A 434 -11.77 9.23 -29.45
CA ILE A 434 -13.16 8.87 -29.13
C ILE A 434 -14.07 9.13 -30.32
N ALA A 435 -14.98 8.20 -30.57
CA ALA A 435 -15.94 8.30 -31.66
C ALA A 435 -16.92 9.48 -31.46
N ASP A 436 -17.33 10.12 -32.54
CA ASP A 436 -18.35 11.20 -32.54
C ASP A 436 -19.77 10.60 -32.33
N ASN A 437 -19.91 9.81 -31.26
CA ASN A 437 -21.17 9.19 -30.88
C ASN A 437 -21.96 10.10 -29.93
N TYR A 438 -23.28 10.10 -30.12
CA TYR A 438 -24.18 10.84 -29.24
C TYR A 438 -24.24 10.19 -27.84
N MET A 439 -24.01 10.98 -26.79
CA MET A 439 -24.04 10.52 -25.40
C MET A 439 -25.27 11.06 -24.67
N ASP A 440 -26.08 10.17 -24.09
CA ASP A 440 -27.25 10.54 -23.29
C ASP A 440 -27.49 9.58 -22.09
N GLY A 441 -28.51 9.90 -21.31
CA GLY A 441 -29.07 9.02 -20.29
C GLY A 441 -28.07 8.55 -19.24
N LEU A 442 -27.89 7.22 -19.15
CA LEU A 442 -27.08 6.58 -18.12
C LEU A 442 -25.59 6.93 -18.23
N ASN A 443 -25.06 7.02 -19.46
CA ASN A 443 -23.67 7.40 -19.70
C ASN A 443 -23.36 8.81 -19.16
N VAL A 444 -24.26 9.77 -19.40
CA VAL A 444 -24.13 11.13 -18.83
C VAL A 444 -24.14 11.13 -17.30
N SER A 445 -25.00 10.30 -16.69
CA SER A 445 -25.06 10.18 -15.24
C SER A 445 -23.78 9.60 -14.64
N LEU A 446 -23.29 8.49 -15.22
CA LEU A 446 -22.07 7.83 -14.74
C LEU A 446 -20.82 8.65 -15.02
N PHE A 447 -20.74 9.33 -16.17
CA PHE A 447 -19.67 10.30 -16.42
C PHE A 447 -19.58 11.35 -15.29
N LYS A 448 -20.74 11.91 -14.89
CA LYS A 448 -20.79 12.89 -13.77
C LYS A 448 -20.32 12.28 -12.45
N GLN A 449 -20.70 11.04 -12.15
CA GLN A 449 -20.26 10.32 -10.94
C GLN A 449 -18.75 10.09 -10.94
N VAL A 450 -18.21 9.57 -12.03
CA VAL A 450 -16.75 9.30 -12.17
C VAL A 450 -15.97 10.60 -12.09
N ALA A 451 -16.38 11.62 -12.84
CA ALA A 451 -15.68 12.91 -12.87
C ALA A 451 -15.64 13.60 -11.48
N THR A 452 -16.57 13.29 -10.58
CA THR A 452 -16.64 13.86 -9.23
C THR A 452 -16.18 12.90 -8.13
N GLY A 453 -15.68 11.72 -8.48
CA GLY A 453 -15.21 10.74 -7.51
C GLY A 453 -16.32 10.14 -6.63
N ASN A 454 -17.58 10.18 -7.06
CA ASN A 454 -18.67 9.58 -6.31
C ASN A 454 -18.62 8.06 -6.40
N ARG A 455 -19.18 7.38 -5.37
CA ARG A 455 -19.24 5.92 -5.29
C ARG A 455 -19.83 5.31 -6.57
N CYS A 456 -19.07 4.44 -7.20
CA CYS A 456 -19.46 3.66 -8.36
C CYS A 456 -19.51 2.17 -8.00
N ARG A 457 -20.30 1.42 -8.78
CA ARG A 457 -20.33 -0.04 -8.69
C ARG A 457 -19.73 -0.63 -9.96
N GLY A 458 -18.76 -1.51 -9.77
CA GLY A 458 -18.08 -2.23 -10.83
C GLY A 458 -18.10 -3.73 -10.57
N LYS A 459 -17.77 -4.51 -11.61
CA LYS A 459 -17.66 -5.96 -11.51
C LYS A 459 -16.51 -6.44 -12.39
N PHE A 460 -15.56 -7.19 -11.84
CA PHE A 460 -14.61 -7.95 -12.66
C PHE A 460 -15.24 -9.26 -13.13
N LEU A 461 -14.75 -9.77 -14.25
CA LEU A 461 -15.27 -11.03 -14.82
C LEU A 461 -15.11 -12.16 -13.79
N TYR A 462 -16.17 -12.93 -13.58
CA TYR A 462 -16.26 -14.04 -12.60
C TYR A 462 -16.17 -13.66 -11.13
N ASN A 463 -16.15 -12.37 -10.79
CA ASN A 463 -16.14 -11.89 -9.40
C ASN A 463 -17.48 -11.29 -9.02
N ASP A 464 -17.73 -11.16 -7.70
CA ASP A 464 -18.87 -10.40 -7.21
C ASP A 464 -18.71 -8.91 -7.49
N PRO A 465 -19.83 -8.17 -7.68
CA PRO A 465 -19.77 -6.72 -7.80
C PRO A 465 -19.20 -6.06 -6.54
N PHE A 466 -18.40 -5.02 -6.72
CA PHE A 466 -17.81 -4.24 -5.64
C PHE A 466 -18.07 -2.75 -5.81
N ASP A 467 -18.05 -2.03 -4.71
CA ASP A 467 -18.19 -0.59 -4.70
C ASP A 467 -16.83 0.07 -4.49
N PHE A 468 -16.58 1.15 -5.23
CA PHE A 468 -15.32 1.89 -5.13
C PHE A 468 -15.54 3.39 -5.41
N TYR A 469 -14.57 4.20 -5.05
CA TYR A 469 -14.54 5.63 -5.31
C TYR A 469 -13.47 5.90 -6.38
N PRO A 470 -13.87 6.20 -7.64
CA PRO A 470 -12.91 6.49 -8.70
C PRO A 470 -12.22 7.83 -8.44
N TYR A 471 -10.92 7.88 -8.65
CA TYR A 471 -10.13 9.10 -8.65
C TYR A 471 -9.36 9.30 -9.98
N ALA A 472 -9.62 8.45 -10.96
CA ALA A 472 -8.99 8.53 -12.26
C ALA A 472 -9.34 9.85 -12.96
N THR A 473 -8.31 10.62 -13.30
CA THR A 473 -8.45 11.80 -14.16
C THR A 473 -8.91 11.37 -15.54
N LEU A 474 -10.08 11.87 -15.98
CA LEU A 474 -10.63 11.54 -17.29
C LEU A 474 -9.96 12.39 -18.36
N ILE A 475 -9.34 11.75 -19.34
CA ILE A 475 -8.67 12.39 -20.49
C ILE A 475 -9.16 11.75 -21.77
N PHE A 476 -9.65 12.55 -22.68
CA PHE A 476 -10.15 12.12 -23.99
C PHE A 476 -9.51 12.94 -25.10
N SER A 477 -9.26 12.32 -26.23
CA SER A 477 -8.87 13.00 -27.47
C SER A 477 -9.95 12.80 -28.53
N ALA A 478 -10.26 13.83 -29.27
CA ALA A 478 -11.24 13.79 -30.34
C ALA A 478 -10.88 14.78 -31.46
N ASN A 479 -11.20 14.43 -32.70
CA ASN A 479 -11.23 15.40 -33.78
C ASN A 479 -12.50 16.28 -33.68
N SER A 480 -13.60 15.66 -33.24
CA SER A 480 -14.88 16.32 -32.93
C SER A 480 -15.41 15.76 -31.62
N ILE A 481 -15.73 16.64 -30.67
CA ILE A 481 -16.26 16.22 -29.37
C ILE A 481 -17.66 15.64 -29.55
N PRO A 482 -17.99 14.46 -28.96
CA PRO A 482 -19.32 13.88 -29.04
C PRO A 482 -20.40 14.85 -28.57
N ARG A 483 -21.54 14.85 -29.25
CA ARG A 483 -22.69 15.61 -28.79
C ARG A 483 -23.28 14.99 -27.54
N ILE A 484 -23.49 15.83 -26.53
CA ILE A 484 -23.93 15.37 -25.21
C ILE A 484 -25.27 16.02 -24.86
N LYS A 485 -26.31 15.17 -24.67
CA LYS A 485 -27.60 15.65 -24.19
C LYS A 485 -27.58 15.90 -22.71
N ASP A 486 -27.16 17.08 -22.32
CA ASP A 486 -27.15 17.54 -20.93
C ASP A 486 -27.85 18.91 -20.81
N PRO A 487 -29.18 18.95 -20.63
CA PRO A 487 -29.93 20.21 -20.52
C PRO A 487 -29.49 21.07 -19.36
N THR A 488 -28.78 20.50 -18.38
CA THR A 488 -28.32 21.21 -17.18
C THR A 488 -26.96 21.91 -17.36
N GLY A 489 -26.25 21.60 -18.45
CA GLY A 489 -24.88 22.05 -18.68
C GLY A 489 -23.87 21.50 -17.66
N ALA A 490 -24.24 20.46 -16.91
CA ALA A 490 -23.39 19.92 -15.86
C ALA A 490 -22.17 19.16 -16.40
N VAL A 491 -22.26 18.60 -17.61
CA VAL A 491 -21.12 17.94 -18.30
C VAL A 491 -20.16 19.01 -18.82
N THR A 492 -20.65 20.02 -19.53
CA THR A 492 -19.83 21.10 -20.08
C THR A 492 -19.07 21.85 -18.99
N LYS A 493 -19.65 22.05 -17.80
CA LYS A 493 -18.97 22.62 -16.64
C LYS A 493 -17.80 21.77 -16.13
N ARG A 494 -17.78 20.47 -16.43
CA ARG A 494 -16.72 19.54 -16.03
C ARG A 494 -15.61 19.40 -17.07
N MET A 495 -15.84 19.81 -18.29
CA MET A 495 -14.86 19.71 -19.38
C MET A 495 -13.87 20.87 -19.33
N VAL A 496 -12.60 20.57 -19.57
CA VAL A 496 -11.54 21.50 -19.93
C VAL A 496 -11.09 21.10 -21.33
N ILE A 497 -11.46 21.90 -22.32
CA ILE A 497 -11.12 21.62 -23.72
C ILE A 497 -9.78 22.29 -24.01
N ILE A 498 -8.78 21.50 -24.40
CA ILE A 498 -7.46 21.99 -24.78
C ILE A 498 -7.28 21.84 -26.29
N PRO A 499 -7.19 22.94 -27.04
CA PRO A 499 -6.98 22.88 -28.49
C PRO A 499 -5.52 22.55 -28.81
N PHE A 500 -5.34 21.56 -29.68
CA PHE A 500 -4.06 21.21 -30.29
C PHE A 500 -4.05 21.74 -31.72
N ASN A 501 -3.49 22.94 -31.91
CA ASN A 501 -3.45 23.65 -33.17
C ASN A 501 -2.08 23.59 -33.86
N ALA A 502 -1.09 22.93 -33.25
CA ALA A 502 0.20 22.71 -33.87
C ALA A 502 0.06 21.85 -35.14
N VAL A 503 0.91 22.09 -36.11
CA VAL A 503 0.98 21.29 -37.33
C VAL A 503 2.37 20.67 -37.42
N PHE A 504 2.44 19.36 -37.51
CA PHE A 504 3.68 18.60 -37.65
C PHE A 504 3.73 17.96 -39.04
N THR A 505 4.74 18.31 -39.81
CA THR A 505 4.95 17.77 -41.16
C THR A 505 6.34 17.18 -41.28
N SER A 506 6.54 16.22 -42.17
CA SER A 506 7.85 15.66 -42.47
C SER A 506 8.84 16.65 -43.11
N GLN A 507 8.38 17.86 -43.44
CA GLN A 507 9.18 18.94 -43.98
C GLN A 507 9.69 19.90 -42.90
N ASP A 508 9.20 19.78 -41.66
CA ASP A 508 9.67 20.62 -40.56
C ASP A 508 11.14 20.33 -40.26
N PRO A 509 11.97 21.36 -40.03
CA PRO A 509 13.41 21.17 -39.78
C PRO A 509 13.72 20.31 -38.54
N ASP A 510 12.78 20.29 -37.59
CA ASP A 510 12.83 19.56 -36.33
C ASP A 510 11.96 18.30 -36.33
N TYR A 511 11.50 17.86 -37.50
CA TYR A 511 10.75 16.60 -37.62
C TYR A 511 11.62 15.41 -37.27
N ASP A 512 11.16 14.63 -36.29
CA ASP A 512 11.81 13.41 -35.85
C ASP A 512 10.79 12.25 -35.81
N PRO A 513 10.90 11.26 -36.72
CA PRO A 513 9.99 10.13 -36.71
C PRO A 513 10.12 9.23 -35.46
N PHE A 514 11.25 9.36 -34.71
CA PHE A 514 11.53 8.62 -33.48
C PHE A 514 11.32 9.46 -32.22
N ILE A 515 10.62 10.58 -32.31
CA ILE A 515 10.39 11.50 -31.20
C ILE A 515 9.80 10.81 -29.97
N ASN A 516 8.86 9.89 -30.16
CA ASN A 516 8.22 9.15 -29.10
C ASN A 516 9.23 8.31 -28.29
N GLU A 517 10.17 7.63 -28.96
CA GLU A 517 11.20 6.82 -28.31
C GLU A 517 12.15 7.71 -27.47
N LYS A 518 12.48 8.91 -27.96
CA LYS A 518 13.33 9.86 -27.25
C LYS A 518 12.62 10.48 -26.06
N LEU A 519 11.34 10.80 -26.18
CA LEU A 519 10.53 11.37 -25.09
C LEU A 519 10.31 10.40 -23.94
N CYS A 520 10.44 9.07 -24.15
CA CYS A 520 10.32 8.05 -23.10
C CYS A 520 11.60 7.80 -22.30
N GLN A 521 12.69 8.51 -22.60
CA GLN A 521 13.93 8.33 -21.83
C GLN A 521 13.77 8.84 -20.40
N PRO A 522 14.49 8.24 -19.42
CA PRO A 522 14.34 8.59 -18.00
C PRO A 522 14.46 10.08 -17.71
N GLU A 523 15.42 10.79 -18.32
CA GLU A 523 15.59 12.23 -18.13
C GLU A 523 14.38 13.05 -18.58
N CYS A 524 13.70 12.61 -19.64
CA CYS A 524 12.47 13.25 -20.13
C CYS A 524 11.31 13.02 -19.18
N MET A 525 11.16 11.78 -18.69
CA MET A 525 10.09 11.39 -17.79
C MET A 525 10.26 12.02 -16.41
N GLU A 526 11.47 12.06 -15.86
CA GLU A 526 11.77 12.74 -14.59
C GLU A 526 11.46 14.25 -14.67
N TYR A 527 11.76 14.87 -15.81
CA TYR A 527 11.42 16.27 -16.01
C TYR A 527 9.91 16.49 -16.09
N LEU A 528 9.16 15.60 -16.75
CA LEU A 528 7.69 15.62 -16.75
C LEU A 528 7.12 15.42 -15.35
N VAL A 529 7.71 14.53 -14.54
CA VAL A 529 7.35 14.36 -13.12
C VAL A 529 7.50 15.69 -12.38
N LYS A 530 8.65 16.33 -12.53
CA LYS A 530 8.92 17.64 -11.89
C LYS A 530 7.92 18.70 -12.31
N LEU A 531 7.72 18.91 -13.63
CA LEU A 531 6.75 19.86 -14.16
C LEU A 531 5.34 19.59 -13.61
N GLY A 532 4.93 18.31 -13.61
CA GLY A 532 3.63 17.89 -13.09
C GLY A 532 3.47 18.17 -11.59
N ILE A 533 4.48 17.93 -10.76
CA ILE A 533 4.42 18.24 -9.33
C ILE A 533 4.32 19.74 -9.09
N ASP A 534 5.13 20.54 -9.79
CA ASP A 534 5.13 22.00 -9.66
C ASP A 534 3.75 22.59 -10.08
N ALA A 535 3.19 22.08 -11.18
CA ALA A 535 1.87 22.48 -11.66
C ALA A 535 0.74 22.02 -10.72
N LEU A 536 0.79 20.78 -10.19
CA LEU A 536 -0.20 20.24 -9.25
C LEU A 536 -0.26 21.08 -7.96
N ILE A 537 0.87 21.45 -7.41
CA ILE A 537 0.93 22.33 -6.23
C ILE A 537 0.16 23.64 -6.49
N ASN A 538 0.35 24.24 -7.67
CA ASN A 538 -0.34 25.46 -8.05
C ASN A 538 -1.86 25.25 -8.23
N VAL A 539 -2.27 24.12 -8.82
CA VAL A 539 -3.69 23.72 -8.96
C VAL A 539 -4.35 23.57 -7.58
N ILE A 540 -3.66 22.93 -6.63
CA ILE A 540 -4.17 22.73 -5.26
C ILE A 540 -4.30 24.07 -4.52
N ILE A 541 -3.27 24.91 -4.57
CA ILE A 541 -3.29 26.24 -3.92
C ILE A 541 -4.42 27.11 -4.46
N ARG A 542 -4.60 27.13 -5.78
CA ARG A 542 -5.65 27.90 -6.45
C ARG A 542 -7.03 27.27 -6.32
N ASN A 543 -7.11 25.99 -5.95
CA ASN A 543 -8.32 25.15 -5.94
C ASN A 543 -9.01 25.12 -7.32
N GLY A 544 -8.22 25.06 -8.39
CA GLY A 544 -8.71 25.06 -9.78
C GLY A 544 -7.58 25.13 -10.79
N PHE A 545 -7.93 24.85 -12.05
CA PHE A 545 -7.02 25.02 -13.18
C PHE A 545 -6.85 26.48 -13.58
N SER A 546 -5.77 26.78 -14.29
CA SER A 546 -5.52 28.12 -14.85
C SER A 546 -6.60 28.50 -15.86
N ASN A 547 -6.90 29.77 -15.94
CA ASN A 547 -7.72 30.33 -17.01
C ASN A 547 -6.91 30.28 -18.33
N CYS A 548 -7.58 29.92 -19.42
CA CYS A 548 -6.97 29.88 -20.74
C CYS A 548 -8.00 30.36 -21.77
N GLY A 549 -7.70 31.50 -22.37
CA GLY A 549 -8.60 32.13 -23.35
C GLY A 549 -8.88 31.24 -24.58
N ALA A 550 -7.89 30.44 -25.01
CA ALA A 550 -8.08 29.48 -26.11
C ALA A 550 -9.02 28.35 -25.72
N ALA A 551 -8.86 27.78 -24.49
CA ALA A 551 -9.75 26.73 -23.97
C ALA A 551 -11.20 27.24 -23.80
N ASP A 552 -11.36 28.47 -23.34
CA ASP A 552 -12.68 29.10 -23.18
C ASP A 552 -13.38 29.31 -24.53
N LYS A 553 -12.64 29.71 -25.55
CA LYS A 553 -13.19 29.82 -26.93
C LYS A 553 -13.65 28.46 -27.45
N GLU A 554 -12.85 27.43 -27.32
CA GLU A 554 -13.24 26.05 -27.73
C GLU A 554 -14.49 25.58 -26.98
N MET A 555 -14.57 25.88 -25.68
CA MET A 555 -15.76 25.57 -24.90
C MET A 555 -17.01 26.29 -25.42
N GLU A 556 -16.91 27.56 -25.80
CA GLU A 556 -18.04 28.30 -26.37
C GLU A 556 -18.44 27.75 -27.74
N ILE A 557 -17.48 27.42 -28.62
CA ILE A 557 -17.75 26.77 -29.92
C ILE A 557 -18.47 25.45 -29.68
N TYR A 558 -18.01 24.63 -28.73
CA TYR A 558 -18.65 23.37 -28.40
C TYR A 558 -20.08 23.57 -27.87
N LYS A 559 -20.33 24.52 -26.98
CA LYS A 559 -21.67 24.82 -26.45
C LYS A 559 -22.64 25.18 -27.58
N VAL A 560 -22.21 26.04 -28.50
CA VAL A 560 -23.02 26.44 -29.65
C VAL A 560 -23.31 25.25 -30.55
N GLY A 561 -22.28 24.45 -30.90
CA GLY A 561 -22.45 23.26 -31.75
C GLY A 561 -23.28 22.14 -31.13
N ASN A 562 -23.27 22.03 -29.78
CA ASN A 562 -24.02 21.02 -29.02
C ASN A 562 -25.50 21.43 -28.76
N ASP A 563 -25.83 22.70 -28.92
CA ASP A 563 -27.19 23.25 -28.74
C ASP A 563 -27.83 23.63 -30.06
N SER A 564 -28.81 22.83 -30.48
CA SER A 564 -29.48 23.06 -31.76
C SER A 564 -30.12 24.44 -31.91
N VAL A 565 -30.57 25.04 -30.82
CA VAL A 565 -31.18 26.41 -30.87
C VAL A 565 -30.11 27.50 -30.97
N LEU A 566 -29.00 27.37 -30.25
CA LEU A 566 -27.88 28.30 -30.37
C LEU A 566 -27.21 28.21 -31.75
N SER A 567 -27.02 26.99 -32.24
CA SER A 567 -26.53 26.76 -33.62
C SER A 567 -27.46 27.41 -34.68
N PHE A 568 -28.77 27.25 -34.51
CA PHE A 568 -29.75 27.89 -35.36
C PHE A 568 -29.67 29.43 -35.29
N ILE A 569 -29.61 29.98 -34.11
CA ILE A 569 -29.50 31.45 -33.93
C ILE A 569 -28.25 32.00 -34.60
N LEU A 570 -27.11 31.28 -34.49
CA LEU A 570 -25.85 31.72 -35.10
C LEU A 570 -25.93 31.70 -36.64
N GLU A 571 -26.51 30.65 -37.24
CA GLU A 571 -26.62 30.51 -38.70
C GLU A 571 -27.74 31.37 -39.32
N TYR A 572 -28.89 31.44 -38.64
CA TYR A 572 -30.06 32.16 -39.14
C TYR A 572 -29.93 33.69 -38.98
N GLY A 573 -29.18 34.12 -38.00
CA GLY A 573 -29.03 35.54 -37.61
C GLY A 573 -30.08 35.98 -36.62
N ALA A 574 -29.63 36.54 -35.49
CA ALA A 574 -30.51 37.02 -34.41
C ALA A 574 -31.49 38.12 -34.88
N GLU A 575 -31.04 38.97 -35.80
CA GLU A 575 -31.82 40.05 -36.40
C GLU A 575 -32.99 39.53 -37.23
N ASN A 576 -32.89 38.31 -37.80
CA ASN A 576 -33.93 37.72 -38.60
C ASN A 576 -35.05 37.05 -37.77
N ILE A 577 -34.86 36.96 -36.44
CA ILE A 577 -35.84 36.39 -35.53
C ILE A 577 -36.81 37.46 -35.01
N GLU A 578 -36.33 38.70 -34.86
CA GLU A 578 -37.12 39.80 -34.33
C GLU A 578 -38.34 40.10 -35.22
N ASN A 579 -39.49 40.32 -34.58
CA ASN A 579 -40.80 40.58 -35.20
C ASN A 579 -41.35 39.42 -36.08
N GLN A 580 -40.72 38.28 -36.11
CA GLN A 580 -41.22 37.08 -36.79
C GLN A 580 -42.19 36.27 -35.92
N THR A 581 -43.07 35.50 -36.57
CA THR A 581 -43.98 34.60 -35.82
C THR A 581 -43.22 33.42 -35.24
N VAL A 582 -43.62 32.99 -34.04
CA VAL A 582 -43.03 31.85 -33.36
C VAL A 582 -43.12 30.57 -34.26
N THR A 583 -44.20 30.43 -35.01
CA THR A 583 -44.42 29.30 -35.92
C THR A 583 -43.44 29.32 -37.11
N SER A 584 -43.23 30.51 -37.72
CA SER A 584 -42.29 30.64 -38.85
C SER A 584 -40.87 30.33 -38.45
N ILE A 585 -40.44 30.89 -37.31
CA ILE A 585 -39.10 30.61 -36.77
C ILE A 585 -38.94 29.15 -36.36
N TYR A 586 -39.99 28.52 -35.80
CA TYR A 586 -39.92 27.11 -35.48
C TYR A 586 -39.76 26.23 -36.70
N SER A 587 -40.50 26.52 -37.79
CA SER A 587 -40.33 25.79 -39.05
C SER A 587 -38.94 25.98 -39.67
N ALA A 588 -38.39 27.19 -39.63
CA ALA A 588 -36.99 27.43 -40.05
C ALA A 588 -35.99 26.65 -39.20
N TYR A 589 -36.22 26.59 -37.90
CA TYR A 589 -35.42 25.80 -36.95
C TYR A 589 -35.50 24.29 -37.21
N GLU A 590 -36.70 23.77 -37.50
CA GLU A 590 -36.83 22.35 -37.86
C GLU A 590 -36.08 22.01 -39.16
N LEU A 591 -36.12 22.90 -40.14
CA LEU A 591 -35.34 22.77 -41.37
C LEU A 591 -33.84 22.79 -41.10
N HIS A 592 -33.36 23.76 -40.30
CA HIS A 592 -31.96 23.81 -39.85
C HIS A 592 -31.56 22.49 -39.18
N CYS A 593 -32.36 21.99 -38.23
CA CYS A 593 -32.09 20.73 -37.57
C CYS A 593 -32.01 19.55 -38.55
N SER A 594 -32.93 19.49 -39.51
CA SER A 594 -32.93 18.45 -40.54
C SER A 594 -31.66 18.49 -41.41
N ASN A 595 -31.26 19.67 -41.86
CA ASN A 595 -30.08 19.87 -42.70
C ASN A 595 -28.77 19.54 -41.98
N ASN A 596 -28.72 19.78 -40.64
CA ASN A 596 -27.54 19.58 -39.84
C ASN A 596 -27.56 18.28 -39.00
N GLY A 597 -28.51 17.37 -39.26
CA GLY A 597 -28.62 16.11 -38.53
C GLY A 597 -28.93 16.27 -37.03
N LEU A 598 -29.56 17.39 -36.66
CA LEU A 598 -29.93 17.72 -35.29
C LEU A 598 -31.33 17.26 -34.94
N LYS A 599 -31.60 16.92 -33.69
CA LYS A 599 -32.97 16.68 -33.21
C LYS A 599 -33.58 18.00 -32.74
N PRO A 600 -34.72 18.43 -33.32
CA PRO A 600 -35.37 19.64 -32.88
C PRO A 600 -35.93 19.48 -31.45
N THR A 601 -35.82 20.54 -30.65
CA THR A 601 -36.53 20.64 -29.38
C THR A 601 -37.96 21.16 -29.63
N THR A 602 -38.82 21.13 -28.60
CA THR A 602 -40.17 21.66 -28.74
C THR A 602 -40.18 23.17 -28.94
N GLN A 603 -41.20 23.70 -29.63
CA GLN A 603 -41.37 25.14 -29.88
C GLN A 603 -41.32 25.97 -28.59
N ILE A 604 -41.89 25.44 -27.50
CA ILE A 604 -41.86 26.08 -26.16
C ILE A 604 -40.43 26.20 -25.62
N MET A 605 -39.67 25.12 -25.72
CA MET A 605 -38.28 25.11 -25.26
C MET A 605 -37.38 25.97 -26.13
N MET A 606 -37.59 25.96 -27.45
CA MET A 606 -36.88 26.86 -28.36
C MET A 606 -37.13 28.31 -28.00
N SER A 607 -38.41 28.71 -27.79
CA SER A 607 -38.75 30.10 -27.40
C SER A 607 -38.14 30.53 -26.06
N LYS A 608 -38.09 29.62 -25.06
CA LYS A 608 -37.40 29.88 -23.79
C LYS A 608 -35.90 30.11 -23.98
N LYS A 609 -35.25 29.34 -24.87
CA LYS A 609 -33.83 29.48 -25.16
C LYS A 609 -33.55 30.77 -25.93
N ILE A 610 -34.37 31.11 -26.93
CA ILE A 610 -34.29 32.36 -27.66
C ILE A 610 -34.43 33.55 -26.71
N LYS A 611 -35.38 33.50 -25.76
CA LYS A 611 -35.50 34.51 -24.72
C LYS A 611 -34.21 34.65 -23.89
N THR A 612 -33.66 33.51 -23.43
CA THR A 612 -32.43 33.52 -22.62
C THR A 612 -31.21 34.01 -23.40
N ALA A 613 -31.08 33.65 -24.68
CA ALA A 613 -29.92 33.97 -25.50
C ALA A 613 -29.96 35.41 -26.08
N LEU A 614 -31.13 35.89 -26.50
CA LEU A 614 -31.28 37.12 -27.24
C LEU A 614 -32.11 38.20 -26.51
N GLY A 615 -32.75 37.86 -25.38
CA GLY A 615 -33.67 38.76 -24.69
C GLY A 615 -35.00 38.99 -25.46
N TYR A 616 -35.36 38.06 -26.37
CA TYR A 616 -36.63 38.21 -27.11
C TYR A 616 -37.75 37.49 -26.37
N ASP A 617 -38.80 38.22 -26.03
CA ASP A 617 -40.01 37.68 -25.43
C ASP A 617 -41.09 37.38 -26.48
N VAL A 618 -42.00 36.49 -26.14
CA VAL A 618 -43.11 36.16 -27.02
C VAL A 618 -44.35 36.98 -26.65
N LYS A 619 -44.74 37.90 -27.54
CA LYS A 619 -45.93 38.75 -27.38
C LYS A 619 -46.96 38.44 -28.44
N ARG A 620 -48.24 38.61 -28.12
CA ARG A 620 -49.31 38.49 -29.08
C ARG A 620 -49.49 39.81 -29.86
N ASN A 621 -49.47 39.68 -31.19
CA ASN A 621 -49.65 40.84 -32.10
C ASN A 621 -50.62 40.46 -33.24
N ARG A 622 -51.33 41.43 -33.78
CA ARG A 622 -52.23 41.24 -34.94
C ARG A 622 -51.51 41.54 -36.23
N ILE A 623 -51.45 40.59 -37.13
CA ILE A 623 -50.88 40.70 -38.48
C ILE A 623 -52.01 40.34 -39.47
N GLY A 624 -52.40 41.26 -40.36
CA GLY A 624 -53.46 41.00 -41.36
C GLY A 624 -54.81 40.62 -40.74
N GLY A 625 -55.16 41.13 -39.54
CA GLY A 625 -56.39 40.85 -38.84
C GLY A 625 -56.40 39.57 -37.97
N LYS A 626 -55.43 38.72 -38.10
CA LYS A 626 -55.26 37.47 -37.30
C LYS A 626 -54.24 37.70 -36.17
N LEU A 627 -54.47 37.04 -35.02
CA LEU A 627 -53.64 37.10 -33.84
C LEU A 627 -52.49 36.08 -33.96
N TYR A 628 -51.24 36.52 -33.86
CA TYR A 628 -50.03 35.68 -33.85
C TYR A 628 -49.18 35.95 -32.62
N SER A 629 -48.42 34.91 -32.23
CA SER A 629 -47.32 35.07 -31.27
C SER A 629 -46.05 35.44 -32.05
N ILE A 630 -45.40 36.54 -31.67
CA ILE A 630 -44.16 37.03 -32.32
C ILE A 630 -43.07 37.24 -31.30
N TYR A 631 -41.82 37.17 -31.74
CA TYR A 631 -40.64 37.49 -30.93
C TYR A 631 -40.43 39.02 -30.94
N VAL A 632 -40.32 39.60 -29.76
CA VAL A 632 -40.09 41.04 -29.60
C VAL A 632 -38.97 41.24 -28.58
N LYS A 633 -38.05 42.14 -28.88
CA LYS A 633 -36.97 42.51 -27.95
C LYS A 633 -37.58 43.18 -26.72
N GLU A 634 -37.13 42.76 -25.52
CA GLU A 634 -37.53 43.42 -24.25
C GLU A 634 -37.04 44.84 -24.14
#